data_3eb66ba22173d8b037a2eb6893e21d91
#
_entry.id   3eb66ba22173d8b037a2eb6893e21d91
#
_cell.length_a   1.000
_cell.length_b   1.000
_cell.length_c   1.000
_cell.angle_alpha   90.00
_cell.angle_beta   90.00
_cell.angle_gamma   90.00
#
_symmetry.space_group_name_H-M   'P 1'
#
loop_
_entity.id
_entity.type
_entity.pdbx_description
1 polymer ?
#
loop_
_entity_poly.entity_id
_entity_poly.type
_entity_poly.pdbx_seq_one_letter_code
_entity_poly.pdbx_strand_id
1 'polypeptide(L)'
;MSAAPRDDRAAGPSGVLCPAEPWRLVGSLVVSFFRVPAGALPDAVGARIPAGARPVTVAGSTLVAAAFAHYAPGGVLQYDELLTAVPVRYGRRLAVTVPHIWVDSPQSRAGGRELWAIPKDLAVLTRSGRGAAVRAAAYADGAPIASLRAEVGARLPPGRWGAALTTLQRLGGQEVRARSRAAFRPHAARVSWSFAPSGPLGHLAGRRPWLSLALEDASVVFGTERTRRAVP
;
A
#
# COMPACT_ATOMS: atom_id res chain seq x y z
N MET A 1 43.73 -1.46 3.31
CA MET A 1 42.80 -2.54 3.65
C MET A 1 41.40 -1.97 3.54
N SER A 2 40.74 -2.22 2.40
CA SER A 2 39.34 -1.76 2.15
C SER A 2 38.41 -2.73 2.80
N ALA A 3 37.58 -2.29 3.75
CA ALA A 3 36.53 -3.10 4.36
C ALA A 3 35.47 -3.40 3.32
N ALA A 4 35.19 -4.69 3.09
CA ALA A 4 34.06 -5.13 2.26
C ALA A 4 32.76 -4.57 2.81
N PRO A 5 31.78 -4.16 1.95
CA PRO A 5 30.49 -3.71 2.42
C PRO A 5 29.81 -4.87 3.16
N ARG A 6 29.34 -4.59 4.38
CA ARG A 6 28.51 -5.55 5.14
C ARG A 6 27.24 -5.82 4.35
N ASP A 7 27.00 -7.08 4.08
CA ASP A 7 25.77 -7.55 3.45
C ASP A 7 24.62 -7.45 4.49
N ASP A 8 23.92 -6.31 4.52
CA ASP A 8 22.82 -6.02 5.45
C ASP A 8 21.50 -6.75 5.04
N ARG A 9 21.63 -7.90 4.36
CA ARG A 9 20.49 -8.73 3.96
C ARG A 9 20.15 -9.73 5.05
N ALA A 10 18.91 -9.69 5.55
CA ALA A 10 18.39 -10.72 6.44
C ALA A 10 17.67 -11.79 5.61
N ALA A 11 18.03 -13.06 5.80
CA ALA A 11 17.26 -14.18 5.29
C ALA A 11 16.11 -14.46 6.26
N GLY A 12 14.87 -14.25 5.80
CA GLY A 12 13.69 -14.64 6.55
C GLY A 12 13.34 -16.12 6.37
N PRO A 13 12.25 -16.61 7.03
CA PRO A 13 11.78 -17.99 6.93
C PRO A 13 11.46 -18.46 5.51
N SER A 14 11.23 -17.54 4.57
CA SER A 14 10.97 -17.84 3.15
C SER A 14 12.22 -18.16 2.34
N GLY A 15 13.43 -18.02 2.89
CA GLY A 15 14.69 -18.18 2.17
C GLY A 15 14.99 -17.07 1.14
N VAL A 16 14.07 -16.12 0.94
CA VAL A 16 14.26 -14.99 0.05
C VAL A 16 14.90 -13.85 0.82
N LEU A 17 16.08 -13.44 0.39
CA LEU A 17 16.79 -12.30 0.98
C LEU A 17 16.02 -11.00 0.70
N CYS A 18 15.76 -10.21 1.74
CA CYS A 18 15.18 -8.87 1.64
C CYS A 18 16.09 -7.85 2.33
N PRO A 19 16.06 -6.56 1.93
CA PRO A 19 16.80 -5.52 2.62
C PRO A 19 16.38 -5.39 4.08
N ALA A 20 17.30 -5.01 4.95
CA ALA A 20 16.99 -4.65 6.32
C ALA A 20 16.16 -3.36 6.38
N GLU A 21 15.35 -3.17 7.43
CA GLU A 21 14.65 -1.92 7.68
C GLU A 21 15.58 -0.83 8.25
N PRO A 22 15.27 0.46 8.05
CA PRO A 22 14.10 0.99 7.32
C PRO A 22 14.30 0.98 5.79
N TRP A 23 13.20 0.75 5.06
CA TRP A 23 13.25 0.82 3.60
C TRP A 23 13.07 2.24 3.11
N ARG A 24 14.01 2.70 2.31
CA ARG A 24 13.93 3.95 1.56
C ARG A 24 13.51 3.62 0.13
N LEU A 25 12.35 4.09 -0.26
CA LEU A 25 11.76 3.86 -1.58
C LEU A 25 11.50 5.20 -2.24
N VAL A 26 11.70 5.27 -3.56
CA VAL A 26 11.41 6.47 -4.37
C VAL A 26 10.55 6.08 -5.57
N GLY A 27 9.67 6.97 -6.01
CA GLY A 27 8.81 6.65 -7.13
C GLY A 27 7.58 7.56 -7.24
N SER A 28 6.47 6.98 -7.65
CA SER A 28 5.18 7.67 -7.79
C SER A 28 4.02 6.76 -7.45
N LEU A 29 2.88 7.34 -7.08
CA LEU A 29 1.66 6.61 -6.77
C LEU A 29 0.45 7.31 -7.40
N VAL A 30 -0.52 6.53 -7.86
CA VAL A 30 -1.88 7.00 -8.10
C VAL A 30 -2.77 6.41 -7.01
N VAL A 31 -3.39 7.26 -6.21
CA VAL A 31 -4.25 6.85 -5.10
C VAL A 31 -5.65 7.43 -5.26
N SER A 32 -6.65 6.59 -5.01
CA SER A 32 -8.06 6.97 -5.00
C SER A 32 -8.73 6.55 -3.70
N PHE A 33 -9.60 7.40 -3.18
CA PHE A 33 -10.34 7.18 -1.95
C PHE A 33 -11.81 6.91 -2.28
N PHE A 34 -12.32 5.79 -1.81
CA PHE A 34 -13.70 5.35 -2.00
C PHE A 34 -14.47 5.44 -0.69
N ARG A 35 -15.70 5.94 -0.74
CA ARG A 35 -16.64 5.83 0.38
C ARG A 35 -17.33 4.47 0.29
N VAL A 36 -17.13 3.65 1.30
CA VAL A 36 -17.74 2.32 1.40
C VAL A 36 -18.64 2.31 2.63
N PRO A 37 -19.96 2.02 2.51
CA PRO A 37 -20.81 1.84 3.68
C PRO A 37 -20.21 0.81 4.63
N ALA A 38 -20.25 1.04 5.93
CA ALA A 38 -19.59 0.18 6.91
C ALA A 38 -20.07 -1.28 6.81
N GLY A 39 -21.35 -1.51 6.56
CA GLY A 39 -21.93 -2.84 6.36
C GLY A 39 -21.62 -3.49 5.00
N ALA A 40 -21.00 -2.75 4.07
CA ALA A 40 -20.58 -3.28 2.77
C ALA A 40 -19.07 -3.61 2.72
N LEU A 41 -18.37 -3.49 3.85
CA LEU A 41 -16.98 -3.91 3.96
C LEU A 41 -16.97 -5.44 4.09
N PRO A 42 -16.29 -6.19 3.19
CA PRO A 42 -16.28 -7.64 3.25
C PRO A 42 -15.67 -8.19 4.55
N ASP A 43 -16.17 -9.32 5.02
CA ASP A 43 -15.61 -10.03 6.18
C ASP A 43 -14.11 -10.32 6.03
N ALA A 44 -13.68 -10.63 4.80
CA ALA A 44 -12.27 -10.84 4.47
C ALA A 44 -11.40 -9.59 4.75
N VAL A 45 -11.93 -8.39 4.57
CA VAL A 45 -11.27 -7.12 4.97
C VAL A 45 -11.29 -6.98 6.48
N GLY A 46 -12.44 -7.25 7.11
CA GLY A 46 -12.60 -7.22 8.57
C GLY A 46 -11.63 -8.17 9.29
N ALA A 47 -11.45 -9.37 8.78
CA ALA A 47 -10.53 -10.39 9.32
C ALA A 47 -9.04 -9.97 9.27
N ARG A 48 -8.68 -9.02 8.41
CA ARG A 48 -7.31 -8.45 8.33
C ARG A 48 -7.09 -7.29 9.29
N ILE A 49 -8.17 -6.74 9.87
CA ILE A 49 -8.05 -5.68 10.87
C ILE A 49 -7.64 -6.30 12.20
N PRO A 50 -6.55 -5.85 12.84
CA PRO A 50 -6.10 -6.41 14.11
C PRO A 50 -7.15 -6.32 15.22
N ALA A 51 -7.17 -7.29 16.11
CA ALA A 51 -8.10 -7.33 17.23
C ALA A 51 -7.99 -6.04 18.08
N GLY A 52 -9.14 -5.47 18.46
CA GLY A 52 -9.19 -4.21 19.19
C GLY A 52 -9.05 -2.95 18.34
N ALA A 53 -8.78 -3.09 17.04
CA ALA A 53 -8.90 -2.00 16.08
C ALA A 53 -10.27 -2.04 15.39
N ARG A 54 -10.77 -0.87 14.98
CA ARG A 54 -12.03 -0.74 14.24
C ARG A 54 -11.86 0.24 13.09
N PRO A 55 -12.48 0.01 11.92
CA PRO A 55 -12.50 0.99 10.84
C PRO A 55 -13.00 2.35 11.35
N VAL A 56 -12.37 3.40 10.86
CA VAL A 56 -12.88 4.76 11.12
C VAL A 56 -14.07 4.99 10.21
N THR A 57 -15.23 5.25 10.80
CA THR A 57 -16.46 5.54 10.06
C THR A 57 -16.91 6.96 10.30
N VAL A 58 -17.37 7.60 9.23
CA VAL A 58 -17.98 8.94 9.25
C VAL A 58 -19.28 8.86 8.45
N ALA A 59 -20.38 9.28 9.04
CA ALA A 59 -21.72 9.21 8.45
C ALA A 59 -22.02 7.80 7.85
N GLY A 60 -21.76 6.74 8.64
CA GLY A 60 -22.07 5.35 8.26
C GLY A 60 -21.16 4.75 7.19
N SER A 61 -20.13 5.45 6.74
CA SER A 61 -19.18 4.99 5.72
C SER A 61 -17.74 5.06 6.22
N THR A 62 -16.89 4.16 5.74
CA THR A 62 -15.43 4.25 5.87
C THR A 62 -14.80 4.64 4.55
N LEU A 63 -13.60 5.21 4.60
CA LEU A 63 -12.78 5.43 3.43
C LEU A 63 -11.92 4.19 3.17
N VAL A 64 -11.96 3.69 1.94
CA VAL A 64 -11.02 2.68 1.45
C VAL A 64 -10.16 3.35 0.41
N ALA A 65 -8.85 3.41 0.65
CA ALA A 65 -7.91 3.83 -0.38
C ALA A 65 -7.56 2.63 -1.26
N ALA A 66 -7.48 2.85 -2.58
CA ALA A 66 -6.86 1.93 -3.52
C ALA A 66 -5.74 2.68 -4.25
N ALA A 67 -4.57 2.06 -4.38
CA ALA A 67 -3.42 2.71 -4.99
C ALA A 67 -2.63 1.73 -5.88
N PHE A 68 -2.13 2.25 -7.01
CA PHE A 68 -1.00 1.69 -7.73
C PHE A 68 0.23 2.53 -7.44
N ALA A 69 1.28 1.89 -6.93
CA ALA A 69 2.58 2.49 -6.67
C ALA A 69 3.63 1.92 -7.63
N HIS A 70 4.53 2.77 -8.06
CA HIS A 70 5.71 2.43 -8.83
C HIS A 70 6.93 2.90 -8.07
N TYR A 71 7.73 1.97 -7.59
CA TYR A 71 9.02 2.27 -6.96
C TYR A 71 10.13 2.13 -7.97
N ALA A 72 10.76 3.25 -8.28
CA ALA A 72 11.80 3.41 -9.29
C ALA A 72 13.19 3.10 -8.74
N PRO A 73 14.24 2.98 -9.60
CA PRO A 73 15.63 2.94 -9.17
C PRO A 73 15.98 4.14 -8.28
N GLY A 74 16.91 3.94 -7.32
CA GLY A 74 17.32 4.95 -6.34
C GLY A 74 16.81 4.70 -4.92
N GLY A 75 15.92 3.71 -4.73
CA GLY A 75 15.55 3.16 -3.44
C GLY A 75 16.21 1.80 -3.17
N VAL A 76 15.85 1.16 -2.04
CA VAL A 76 16.39 -0.17 -1.66
C VAL A 76 15.85 -1.30 -2.55
N LEU A 77 14.67 -1.12 -3.15
CA LEU A 77 14.02 -2.04 -4.08
C LEU A 77 13.32 -1.25 -5.19
N GLN A 78 13.22 -1.87 -6.35
CA GLN A 78 12.43 -1.41 -7.49
C GLN A 78 11.33 -2.43 -7.76
N TYR A 79 10.07 -2.00 -7.76
CA TYR A 79 8.91 -2.88 -8.01
C TYR A 79 7.62 -2.07 -8.18
N ASP A 80 6.61 -2.72 -8.72
CA ASP A 80 5.25 -2.20 -8.79
C ASP A 80 4.35 -2.83 -7.70
N GLU A 81 3.33 -2.09 -7.27
CA GLU A 81 2.47 -2.48 -6.18
C GLU A 81 1.03 -2.02 -6.40
N LEU A 82 0.05 -2.91 -6.20
CA LEU A 82 -1.37 -2.58 -6.02
C LEU A 82 -1.73 -2.84 -4.57
N LEU A 83 -2.34 -1.88 -3.89
CA LEU A 83 -2.78 -2.04 -2.52
C LEU A 83 -4.15 -1.42 -2.26
N THR A 84 -4.82 -1.90 -1.20
CA THR A 84 -5.90 -1.17 -0.53
C THR A 84 -5.51 -0.87 0.91
N ALA A 85 -6.05 0.23 1.44
CA ALA A 85 -5.78 0.65 2.81
C ALA A 85 -7.06 1.17 3.47
N VAL A 86 -7.26 0.82 4.73
CA VAL A 86 -8.40 1.21 5.54
C VAL A 86 -7.91 1.93 6.80
N PRO A 87 -8.35 3.17 7.06
CA PRO A 87 -8.04 3.83 8.32
C PRO A 87 -8.74 3.13 9.47
N VAL A 88 -8.00 2.88 10.53
CA VAL A 88 -8.49 2.20 11.73
C VAL A 88 -8.18 3.02 12.97
N ARG A 89 -9.03 2.87 13.98
CA ARG A 89 -8.81 3.39 15.34
C ARG A 89 -8.45 2.22 16.26
N TYR A 90 -7.36 2.37 16.96
CA TYR A 90 -6.88 1.44 17.97
C TYR A 90 -6.69 2.19 19.30
N GLY A 91 -7.61 2.01 20.23
CA GLY A 91 -7.75 2.88 21.38
C GLY A 91 -7.97 4.34 20.97
N ARG A 92 -7.11 5.25 21.41
CA ARG A 92 -7.16 6.69 21.05
C ARG A 92 -6.32 7.03 19.80
N ARG A 93 -5.64 6.07 19.20
CA ARG A 93 -4.69 6.28 18.10
C ARG A 93 -5.33 5.95 16.76
N LEU A 94 -4.91 6.67 15.73
CA LEU A 94 -5.24 6.39 14.35
C LEU A 94 -4.08 5.62 13.70
N ALA A 95 -4.42 4.65 12.89
CA ALA A 95 -3.50 3.86 12.08
C ALA A 95 -4.17 3.49 10.76
N VAL A 96 -3.44 2.79 9.91
CA VAL A 96 -3.95 2.24 8.65
C VAL A 96 -3.67 0.75 8.63
N THR A 97 -4.66 -0.03 8.27
CA THR A 97 -4.50 -1.45 7.92
C THR A 97 -4.53 -1.59 6.41
N VAL A 98 -3.64 -2.42 5.87
CA VAL A 98 -3.53 -2.77 4.45
C VAL A 98 -4.05 -4.21 4.30
N PRO A 99 -5.35 -4.41 4.01
CA PRO A 99 -5.93 -5.76 3.95
C PRO A 99 -5.52 -6.52 2.69
N HIS A 100 -5.31 -5.83 1.58
CA HIS A 100 -4.90 -6.43 0.31
C HIS A 100 -3.74 -5.66 -0.29
N ILE A 101 -2.73 -6.39 -0.75
CA ILE A 101 -1.57 -5.82 -1.41
C ILE A 101 -0.89 -6.88 -2.28
N TRP A 102 -0.58 -6.50 -3.50
CA TRP A 102 0.13 -7.33 -4.48
C TRP A 102 1.34 -6.58 -5.00
N VAL A 103 2.41 -7.33 -5.21
CA VAL A 103 3.69 -6.83 -5.71
C VAL A 103 4.25 -7.77 -6.76
N ASP A 104 5.10 -7.25 -7.66
CA ASP A 104 5.83 -8.06 -8.65
C ASP A 104 7.24 -8.45 -8.19
N SER A 105 7.60 -8.13 -6.93
CA SER A 105 8.92 -8.41 -6.35
C SER A 105 8.84 -9.45 -5.23
N PRO A 106 9.50 -10.62 -5.37
CA PRO A 106 9.63 -11.61 -4.30
C PRO A 106 10.28 -11.04 -3.03
N GLN A 107 11.28 -10.18 -3.19
CA GLN A 107 11.98 -9.53 -2.06
C GLN A 107 11.04 -8.57 -1.31
N SER A 108 10.22 -7.80 -2.05
CA SER A 108 9.21 -6.93 -1.45
C SER A 108 8.15 -7.73 -0.70
N ARG A 109 7.72 -8.87 -1.27
CA ARG A 109 6.78 -9.78 -0.59
C ARG A 109 7.37 -10.33 0.70
N ALA A 110 8.58 -10.88 0.65
CA ALA A 110 9.25 -11.45 1.82
C ALA A 110 9.40 -10.40 2.93
N GLY A 111 10.04 -9.29 2.66
CA GLY A 111 10.26 -8.25 3.67
C GLY A 111 8.97 -7.62 4.18
N GLY A 112 7.97 -7.39 3.33
CA GLY A 112 6.67 -6.88 3.76
C GLY A 112 5.98 -7.78 4.78
N ARG A 113 6.02 -9.10 4.57
CA ARG A 113 5.41 -10.09 5.46
C ARG A 113 6.22 -10.27 6.74
N GLU A 114 7.52 -10.38 6.63
CA GLU A 114 8.41 -10.70 7.74
C GLU A 114 8.68 -9.50 8.66
N LEU A 115 8.94 -8.34 8.08
CA LEU A 115 9.27 -7.16 8.86
C LEU A 115 8.02 -6.50 9.45
N TRP A 116 6.92 -6.42 8.69
CA TRP A 116 5.79 -5.58 9.07
C TRP A 116 4.44 -6.28 9.09
N ALA A 117 4.41 -7.61 8.93
CA ALA A 117 3.18 -8.40 8.86
C ALA A 117 2.18 -7.89 7.80
N ILE A 118 2.66 -7.22 6.76
CA ILE A 118 1.85 -6.76 5.64
C ILE A 118 1.58 -7.96 4.74
N PRO A 119 0.30 -8.28 4.40
CA PRO A 119 -0.07 -9.50 3.71
C PRO A 119 0.21 -9.42 2.20
N LYS A 120 1.45 -9.10 1.82
CA LYS A 120 1.86 -9.01 0.41
C LYS A 120 1.79 -10.36 -0.27
N ASP A 121 1.16 -10.39 -1.45
CA ASP A 121 1.15 -11.53 -2.35
C ASP A 121 1.77 -11.15 -3.70
N LEU A 122 2.19 -12.14 -4.48
CA LEU A 122 2.72 -11.89 -5.81
C LEU A 122 1.59 -11.71 -6.83
N ALA A 123 1.83 -10.84 -7.79
CA ALA A 123 0.96 -10.65 -8.94
C ALA A 123 1.78 -10.19 -10.16
N VAL A 124 1.21 -10.34 -11.33
CA VAL A 124 1.71 -9.70 -12.54
C VAL A 124 1.16 -8.29 -12.57
N LEU A 125 2.04 -7.30 -12.47
CA LEU A 125 1.66 -5.90 -12.59
C LEU A 125 2.20 -5.34 -13.90
N THR A 126 1.37 -4.56 -14.60
CA THR A 126 1.75 -3.86 -15.81
C THR A 126 1.51 -2.38 -15.63
N ARG A 127 2.42 -1.57 -16.14
CA ARG A 127 2.33 -0.11 -16.10
C ARG A 127 2.77 0.48 -17.44
N SER A 128 2.04 1.46 -17.91
CA SER A 128 2.40 2.23 -19.09
C SER A 128 2.05 3.71 -18.91
N GLY A 129 2.73 4.57 -19.67
CA GLY A 129 2.58 6.02 -19.58
C GLY A 129 3.43 6.65 -18.48
N ARG A 130 3.61 7.96 -18.56
CA ARG A 130 4.33 8.81 -17.59
C ARG A 130 3.71 10.21 -17.59
N GLY A 131 3.92 10.94 -16.49
CA GLY A 131 3.46 12.33 -16.38
C GLY A 131 1.95 12.42 -16.55
N ALA A 132 1.47 13.02 -17.63
CA ALA A 132 0.07 13.36 -17.82
C ALA A 132 -0.91 12.17 -17.87
N ALA A 133 -0.46 10.98 -18.23
CA ALA A 133 -1.33 9.81 -18.33
C ALA A 133 -0.63 8.53 -17.85
N VAL A 134 -1.29 7.78 -16.97
CA VAL A 134 -0.82 6.51 -16.44
C VAL A 134 -1.89 5.44 -16.62
N ARG A 135 -1.49 4.26 -17.04
CA ARG A 135 -2.32 3.05 -17.06
C ARG A 135 -1.60 1.97 -16.27
N ALA A 136 -2.34 1.25 -15.44
CA ALA A 136 -1.80 0.11 -14.69
C ALA A 136 -2.84 -0.98 -14.58
N ALA A 137 -2.38 -2.23 -14.50
CA ALA A 137 -3.23 -3.38 -14.27
C ALA A 137 -2.50 -4.43 -13.42
N ALA A 138 -3.26 -5.20 -12.65
CA ALA A 138 -2.78 -6.28 -11.82
C ALA A 138 -3.59 -7.56 -12.06
N TYR A 139 -2.87 -8.68 -12.13
CA TYR A 139 -3.42 -10.02 -12.37
C TYR A 139 -2.78 -10.99 -11.38
N ALA A 140 -3.59 -11.83 -10.74
CA ALA A 140 -3.11 -12.97 -9.95
C ALA A 140 -3.68 -14.26 -10.52
N ASP A 141 -2.84 -15.28 -10.64
CA ASP A 141 -3.20 -16.61 -11.17
C ASP A 141 -3.94 -16.51 -12.52
N GLY A 142 -3.53 -15.58 -13.38
CA GLY A 142 -4.12 -15.33 -14.68
C GLY A 142 -5.45 -14.55 -14.66
N ALA A 143 -6.04 -14.29 -13.48
CA ALA A 143 -7.28 -13.55 -13.33
C ALA A 143 -7.04 -12.06 -13.04
N PRO A 144 -7.85 -11.14 -13.59
CA PRO A 144 -7.73 -9.72 -13.31
C PRO A 144 -8.10 -9.43 -11.84
N ILE A 145 -7.33 -8.55 -11.20
CA ILE A 145 -7.67 -7.99 -9.88
C ILE A 145 -8.27 -6.61 -10.06
N ALA A 146 -7.50 -5.72 -10.66
CA ALA A 146 -7.90 -4.35 -10.92
C ALA A 146 -7.07 -3.72 -12.04
N SER A 147 -7.63 -2.70 -12.68
CA SER A 147 -6.88 -1.80 -13.54
C SER A 147 -7.29 -0.35 -13.31
N LEU A 148 -6.42 0.58 -13.67
CA LEU A 148 -6.72 2.00 -13.67
C LEU A 148 -6.25 2.71 -14.94
N ARG A 149 -6.94 3.82 -15.23
CA ARG A 149 -6.47 4.87 -16.14
C ARG A 149 -6.53 6.18 -15.37
N ALA A 150 -5.42 6.89 -15.33
CA ALA A 150 -5.30 8.16 -14.65
C ALA A 150 -4.85 9.24 -15.62
N GLU A 151 -5.51 10.38 -15.57
CA GLU A 151 -5.09 11.64 -16.17
C GLU A 151 -4.60 12.54 -15.04
N VAL A 152 -3.31 12.86 -15.07
CA VAL A 152 -2.65 13.69 -14.06
C VAL A 152 -2.83 15.15 -14.42
N GLY A 153 -3.48 15.88 -13.56
CA GLY A 153 -3.79 17.30 -13.73
C GLY A 153 -2.77 18.20 -13.03
N ALA A 154 -3.26 19.39 -12.62
CA ALA A 154 -2.45 20.40 -12.01
C ALA A 154 -1.82 19.94 -10.69
N ARG A 155 -0.59 20.40 -10.44
CA ARG A 155 0.09 20.26 -9.16
C ARG A 155 -0.64 21.07 -8.08
N LEU A 156 -0.82 20.47 -6.90
CA LEU A 156 -1.45 21.12 -5.77
C LEU A 156 -0.41 21.91 -4.96
N PRO A 157 -0.72 23.16 -4.55
CA PRO A 157 0.15 23.93 -3.66
C PRO A 157 0.15 23.35 -2.23
N PRO A 158 1.18 23.61 -1.43
CA PRO A 158 2.34 24.47 -1.67
C PRO A 158 3.51 23.79 -2.40
N GLY A 159 3.34 22.64 -3.03
CA GLY A 159 4.36 21.96 -3.83
C GLY A 159 4.76 20.60 -3.27
N ARG A 160 5.61 20.49 -2.27
CA ARG A 160 5.99 19.21 -1.65
C ARG A 160 5.28 19.03 -0.31
N TRP A 161 4.60 17.90 -0.16
CA TRP A 161 3.86 17.57 1.06
C TRP A 161 4.59 16.47 1.82
N GLY A 162 4.49 16.52 3.15
CA GLY A 162 4.96 15.47 4.05
C GLY A 162 3.79 14.73 4.67
N ALA A 163 3.94 13.43 4.86
CA ALA A 163 2.98 12.61 5.58
C ALA A 163 3.71 11.65 6.53
N ALA A 164 3.14 11.45 7.70
CA ALA A 164 3.52 10.37 8.61
C ALA A 164 2.35 9.39 8.70
N LEU A 165 2.65 8.11 8.57
CA LEU A 165 1.67 7.05 8.59
C LEU A 165 2.10 5.98 9.60
N THR A 166 1.15 5.48 10.37
CA THR A 166 1.34 4.29 11.18
C THR A 166 0.51 3.17 10.58
N THR A 167 1.15 2.08 10.18
CA THR A 167 0.46 0.84 9.82
C THR A 167 0.25 -0.02 11.05
N LEU A 168 -0.89 -0.69 11.12
CA LEU A 168 -1.21 -1.70 12.13
C LEU A 168 -1.67 -2.95 11.38
N GLN A 169 -0.92 -4.03 11.48
CA GLN A 169 -1.10 -5.24 10.68
C GLN A 169 -1.11 -6.48 11.55
N ARG A 170 -1.81 -7.53 11.08
CA ARG A 170 -1.80 -8.86 11.68
C ARG A 170 -1.56 -9.91 10.61
N LEU A 171 -0.54 -10.75 10.80
CA LEU A 171 -0.22 -11.85 9.91
C LEU A 171 0.52 -12.95 10.69
N GLY A 172 0.12 -14.22 10.51
CA GLY A 172 0.82 -15.37 11.10
C GLY A 172 0.96 -15.29 12.62
N GLY A 173 -0.10 -14.89 13.35
CA GLY A 173 -0.04 -14.75 14.81
C GLY A 173 0.81 -13.57 15.32
N GLN A 174 1.26 -12.69 14.43
CA GLN A 174 2.01 -11.48 14.79
C GLN A 174 1.16 -10.24 14.54
N GLU A 175 1.14 -9.33 15.49
CA GLU A 175 0.67 -7.97 15.30
C GLU A 175 1.88 -7.03 15.25
N VAL A 176 1.96 -6.27 14.17
CA VAL A 176 3.07 -5.34 13.95
C VAL A 176 2.51 -3.95 13.72
N ARG A 177 3.05 -3.01 14.47
CA ARG A 177 2.85 -1.59 14.27
C ARG A 177 4.15 -1.00 13.74
N ALA A 178 4.09 -0.39 12.55
CA ALA A 178 5.23 0.25 11.93
C ALA A 178 4.92 1.70 11.58
N ARG A 179 5.88 2.57 11.78
CA ARG A 179 5.80 3.98 11.42
C ARG A 179 6.56 4.24 10.13
N SER A 180 6.00 5.07 9.29
CA SER A 180 6.58 5.46 8.02
C SER A 180 6.43 6.95 7.81
N ARG A 181 7.33 7.51 7.00
CA ARG A 181 7.27 8.90 6.58
C ARG A 181 7.35 8.95 5.06
N ALA A 182 6.58 9.84 4.47
CA ALA A 182 6.60 10.06 3.04
C ALA A 182 6.69 11.56 2.75
N ALA A 183 7.30 11.89 1.62
CA ALA A 183 7.28 13.22 1.05
C ALA A 183 7.03 13.07 -0.45
N PHE A 184 6.16 13.89 -1.02
CA PHE A 184 5.71 13.78 -2.42
C PHE A 184 5.20 15.11 -2.94
N ARG A 185 5.04 15.21 -4.25
CA ARG A 185 4.34 16.30 -4.93
C ARG A 185 2.97 15.83 -5.36
N PRO A 186 1.88 16.30 -4.73
CA PRO A 186 0.55 15.89 -5.11
C PRO A 186 0.06 16.64 -6.34
N HIS A 187 -0.61 15.91 -7.21
CA HIS A 187 -1.34 16.42 -8.37
C HIS A 187 -2.79 15.98 -8.26
N ALA A 188 -3.72 16.83 -8.67
CA ALA A 188 -5.09 16.39 -8.91
C ALA A 188 -5.08 15.32 -10.01
N ALA A 189 -5.91 14.30 -9.89
CA ALA A 189 -6.01 13.27 -10.91
C ALA A 189 -7.46 12.89 -11.18
N ARG A 190 -7.78 12.66 -12.47
CA ARG A 190 -8.99 11.95 -12.87
C ARG A 190 -8.64 10.49 -13.05
N VAL A 191 -9.29 9.62 -12.30
CA VAL A 191 -8.95 8.19 -12.30
C VAL A 191 -10.20 7.37 -12.54
N SER A 192 -10.11 6.49 -13.53
CA SER A 192 -11.10 5.44 -13.78
C SER A 192 -10.52 4.12 -13.34
N TRP A 193 -11.22 3.44 -12.43
CA TRP A 193 -10.88 2.11 -11.96
C TRP A 193 -11.80 1.06 -12.57
N SER A 194 -11.25 -0.11 -12.84
CA SER A 194 -11.98 -1.34 -13.09
C SER A 194 -11.52 -2.38 -12.09
N PHE A 195 -12.42 -2.84 -11.23
CA PHE A 195 -12.19 -3.93 -10.27
C PHE A 195 -12.95 -5.16 -10.76
N ALA A 196 -12.33 -6.34 -10.70
CA ALA A 196 -13.01 -7.59 -11.01
C ALA A 196 -14.15 -7.84 -10.00
N PRO A 197 -15.41 -7.96 -10.43
CA PRO A 197 -16.54 -8.06 -9.49
C PRO A 197 -16.48 -9.28 -8.56
N SER A 198 -15.99 -10.41 -9.07
CA SER A 198 -15.77 -11.65 -8.30
C SER A 198 -14.39 -11.74 -7.64
N GLY A 199 -13.54 -10.72 -7.84
CA GLY A 199 -12.19 -10.69 -7.28
C GLY A 199 -12.13 -10.15 -5.85
N PRO A 200 -10.94 -10.15 -5.23
CA PRO A 200 -10.75 -9.72 -3.84
C PRO A 200 -11.10 -8.25 -3.60
N LEU A 201 -11.13 -7.42 -4.63
CA LEU A 201 -11.52 -6.01 -4.58
C LEU A 201 -12.92 -5.75 -5.15
N GLY A 202 -13.74 -6.77 -5.35
CA GLY A 202 -15.08 -6.68 -5.95
C GLY A 202 -16.02 -5.73 -5.21
N HIS A 203 -15.82 -5.54 -3.91
CA HIS A 203 -16.58 -4.56 -3.11
C HIS A 203 -16.35 -3.09 -3.55
N LEU A 204 -15.33 -2.82 -4.36
CA LEU A 204 -15.07 -1.52 -4.98
C LEU A 204 -15.61 -1.44 -6.42
N ALA A 205 -16.04 -2.56 -7.01
CA ALA A 205 -16.56 -2.58 -8.38
C ALA A 205 -17.77 -1.65 -8.53
N GLY A 206 -17.82 -0.91 -9.63
CA GLY A 206 -18.87 0.06 -9.92
C GLY A 206 -18.85 1.34 -9.06
N ARG A 207 -17.99 1.43 -8.04
CA ARG A 207 -17.88 2.63 -7.21
C ARG A 207 -17.00 3.68 -7.89
N ARG A 208 -17.40 4.94 -7.76
CA ARG A 208 -16.60 6.08 -8.18
C ARG A 208 -15.74 6.58 -7.01
N PRO A 209 -14.47 6.92 -7.24
CA PRO A 209 -13.65 7.54 -6.20
C PRO A 209 -14.22 8.91 -5.81
N TRP A 210 -14.21 9.18 -4.50
CA TRP A 210 -14.54 10.50 -3.96
C TRP A 210 -13.42 11.52 -4.22
N LEU A 211 -12.17 11.05 -4.16
CA LEU A 211 -10.96 11.86 -4.42
C LEU A 211 -9.91 10.96 -5.04
N SER A 212 -9.17 11.51 -6.00
CA SER A 212 -7.99 10.84 -6.57
C SER A 212 -6.83 11.81 -6.69
N LEU A 213 -5.64 11.34 -6.40
CA LEU A 213 -4.40 12.08 -6.47
C LEU A 213 -3.33 11.25 -7.19
N ALA A 214 -2.47 11.92 -7.94
CA ALA A 214 -1.17 11.39 -8.32
C ALA A 214 -0.11 12.01 -7.41
N LEU A 215 0.71 11.16 -6.81
CA LEU A 215 1.79 11.56 -5.90
C LEU A 215 3.11 11.32 -6.63
N GLU A 216 3.66 12.40 -7.19
CA GLU A 216 4.90 12.36 -7.96
C GLU A 216 6.11 12.67 -7.06
N ASP A 217 7.30 12.31 -7.50
CA ASP A 217 8.56 12.49 -6.76
C ASP A 217 8.44 11.98 -5.30
N ALA A 218 7.74 10.88 -5.14
CA ALA A 218 7.51 10.31 -3.82
C ALA A 218 8.82 9.72 -3.26
N SER A 219 9.07 10.02 -1.99
CA SER A 219 10.13 9.42 -1.19
C SER A 219 9.49 8.89 0.09
N VAL A 220 9.58 7.59 0.29
CA VAL A 220 8.98 6.89 1.44
C VAL A 220 10.10 6.27 2.27
N VAL A 221 10.08 6.48 3.57
CA VAL A 221 10.91 5.75 4.54
C VAL A 221 9.96 4.88 5.37
N PHE A 222 9.97 3.59 5.09
CA PHE A 222 9.08 2.63 5.72
C PHE A 222 9.77 1.89 6.85
N GLY A 223 9.10 1.73 8.00
CA GLY A 223 9.65 1.02 9.15
C GLY A 223 10.66 1.82 9.97
N THR A 224 10.49 3.15 10.10
CA THR A 224 11.36 3.99 10.94
C THR A 224 11.29 3.64 12.43
N GLU A 225 10.15 3.13 12.87
CA GLU A 225 9.89 2.61 14.22
C GLU A 225 8.97 1.40 14.07
N ARG A 226 9.28 0.34 14.80
CA ARG A 226 8.48 -0.89 14.77
C ARG A 226 8.28 -1.46 16.17
N THR A 227 7.04 -1.85 16.45
CA THR A 227 6.71 -2.70 17.60
C THR A 227 6.02 -3.95 17.11
N ARG A 228 6.40 -5.09 17.68
CA ARG A 228 5.83 -6.41 17.35
C ARG A 228 5.31 -7.06 18.62
N ARG A 229 4.16 -7.71 18.50
CA ARG A 229 3.53 -8.47 19.57
C ARG A 229 3.00 -9.79 19.01
N ALA A 230 3.27 -10.90 19.69
CA ALA A 230 2.58 -12.14 19.43
C ALA A 230 1.12 -12.00 19.86
N VAL A 231 0.20 -12.55 19.09
CA VAL A 231 -1.23 -12.59 19.43
C VAL A 231 -1.71 -14.03 19.29
N PRO A 232 -2.54 -14.46 20.24
CA PRO A 232 -3.11 -15.80 20.20
C PRO A 232 -3.98 -16.04 18.97
#